data_5bb5c16d7e3b2374dd6b91ac07df1bb8
#
_entry.id   5bb5c16d7e3b2374dd6b91ac07df1bb8
#
_cell.length_a   1.000
_cell.length_b   1.000
_cell.length_c   1.000
_cell.angle_alpha   90.00
_cell.angle_beta   90.00
_cell.angle_gamma   90.00
#
_symmetry.space_group_name_H-M   'P 1'
#
loop_
_entity.id
_entity.type
_entity.pdbx_description
1 polymer ?
#
loop_
_entity_poly.entity_id
_entity_poly.type
_entity_poly.pdbx_seq_one_letter_code
_entity_poly.pdbx_strand_id
1 'polypeptide(L)'
;TSRKFMTNAEKTLLSSLGTTYALADLSNATSKSFGSSSSYIKFNNGLLIQWGTKAGAIGFSSLYLPISFLDTNYSVQLTGVSSSKDEVIVYSPTMYITKTVSSFQFATRYIASGGEIAWTGWQFTWFAIGRWK
;
A
#
# COMPACT_ATOMS: atom_id res chain seq x y z
N THR A 1 -25.80 -50.93 0.25
CA THR A 1 -24.77 -49.95 0.54
C THR A 1 -25.40 -48.80 1.33
N SER A 2 -25.21 -48.81 2.68
CA SER A 2 -25.72 -47.76 3.55
C SER A 2 -24.96 -46.43 3.23
N ARG A 3 -25.65 -45.45 2.68
CA ARG A 3 -25.12 -44.07 2.55
C ARG A 3 -25.00 -43.52 3.97
N LYS A 4 -23.79 -43.33 4.45
CA LYS A 4 -23.53 -42.65 5.71
C LYS A 4 -23.78 -41.15 5.52
N PHE A 5 -24.85 -40.64 6.09
CA PHE A 5 -25.09 -39.22 6.12
C PHE A 5 -24.20 -38.55 7.17
N MET A 6 -23.73 -37.36 6.90
CA MET A 6 -22.98 -36.58 7.86
C MET A 6 -23.81 -36.30 9.11
N THR A 7 -23.22 -36.49 10.27
CA THR A 7 -23.79 -36.07 11.55
C THR A 7 -23.87 -34.55 11.66
N ASN A 8 -24.67 -34.05 12.58
CA ASN A 8 -24.75 -32.61 12.81
C ASN A 8 -23.39 -32.02 13.25
N ALA A 9 -22.60 -32.79 14.02
CA ALA A 9 -21.24 -32.37 14.41
C ALA A 9 -20.31 -32.23 13.20
N GLU A 10 -20.35 -33.19 12.27
CA GLU A 10 -19.55 -33.12 11.03
C GLU A 10 -19.99 -31.97 10.13
N LYS A 11 -21.30 -31.69 10.05
CA LYS A 11 -21.82 -30.50 9.30
C LYS A 11 -21.37 -29.20 9.93
N THR A 12 -21.41 -29.11 11.27
CA THR A 12 -20.93 -27.91 11.99
C THR A 12 -19.44 -27.70 11.78
N LEU A 13 -18.64 -28.79 11.86
CA LEU A 13 -17.21 -28.73 11.61
C LEU A 13 -16.93 -28.27 10.18
N LEU A 14 -17.60 -28.81 9.17
CA LEU A 14 -17.43 -28.43 7.78
C LEU A 14 -17.82 -26.98 7.54
N SER A 15 -18.91 -26.49 8.13
CA SER A 15 -19.31 -25.07 8.00
C SER A 15 -18.35 -24.11 8.70
N SER A 16 -17.65 -24.55 9.75
CA SER A 16 -16.65 -23.72 10.45
C SER A 16 -15.30 -23.64 9.73
N LEU A 17 -15.00 -24.55 8.80
CA LEU A 17 -13.73 -24.55 8.06
C LEU A 17 -13.49 -23.22 7.33
N GLY A 18 -14.51 -22.67 6.69
CA GLY A 18 -14.41 -21.39 5.99
C GLY A 18 -14.20 -20.18 6.90
N THR A 19 -14.48 -20.29 8.19
CA THR A 19 -14.23 -19.24 9.18
C THR A 19 -12.91 -19.44 9.94
N THR A 20 -12.46 -20.69 10.05
CA THR A 20 -11.24 -21.08 10.80
C THR A 20 -10.01 -21.06 9.91
N TYR A 21 -10.14 -21.47 8.66
CA TYR A 21 -9.03 -21.53 7.70
C TYR A 21 -9.22 -20.48 6.61
N ALA A 22 -8.11 -19.92 6.11
CA ALA A 22 -8.15 -19.02 4.98
C ALA A 22 -8.66 -19.74 3.73
N LEU A 23 -9.61 -19.13 3.03
CA LEU A 23 -10.02 -19.59 1.71
C LEU A 23 -8.87 -19.45 0.69
N ALA A 24 -8.92 -20.18 -0.41
CA ALA A 24 -7.88 -20.15 -1.45
C ALA A 24 -7.65 -18.72 -2.02
N ASP A 25 -8.72 -17.90 -2.08
CA ASP A 25 -8.66 -16.49 -2.49
C ASP A 25 -8.42 -15.51 -1.33
N LEU A 26 -8.23 -16.00 -0.10
CA LEU A 26 -8.03 -15.23 1.12
C LEU A 26 -9.20 -14.28 1.46
N SER A 27 -10.39 -14.47 0.91
CA SER A 27 -11.52 -13.55 1.07
C SER A 27 -12.01 -13.44 2.52
N ASN A 28 -11.82 -14.49 3.32
CA ASN A 28 -12.16 -14.52 4.76
C ASN A 28 -11.00 -14.04 5.67
N ALA A 29 -9.79 -13.90 5.13
CA ALA A 29 -8.59 -13.50 5.88
C ALA A 29 -8.14 -12.07 5.60
N THR A 30 -8.73 -11.42 4.59
CA THR A 30 -8.32 -10.08 4.13
C THR A 30 -9.52 -9.18 3.90
N SER A 31 -9.30 -7.88 4.09
CA SER A 31 -10.11 -6.81 3.50
C SER A 31 -9.24 -6.07 2.49
N LYS A 32 -9.76 -5.84 1.30
CA LYS A 32 -8.98 -5.27 0.19
C LYS A 32 -9.80 -4.27 -0.63
N SER A 33 -9.10 -3.31 -1.22
CA SER A 33 -9.64 -2.41 -2.23
C SER A 33 -8.57 -2.14 -3.29
N PHE A 34 -8.95 -2.19 -4.55
CA PHE A 34 -8.09 -1.90 -5.70
C PHE A 34 -8.67 -0.70 -6.44
N GLY A 35 -8.15 0.48 -6.11
CA GLY A 35 -8.54 1.74 -6.75
C GLY A 35 -7.57 2.14 -7.88
N SER A 36 -7.97 3.10 -8.69
CA SER A 36 -7.15 3.59 -9.81
C SER A 36 -5.90 4.34 -9.37
N SER A 37 -5.92 5.02 -8.23
CA SER A 37 -4.80 5.81 -7.72
C SER A 37 -4.18 5.25 -6.45
N SER A 38 -4.92 4.44 -5.70
CA SER A 38 -4.43 3.79 -4.48
C SER A 38 -5.17 2.49 -4.20
N SER A 39 -4.48 1.56 -3.57
CA SER A 39 -4.97 0.23 -3.25
C SER A 39 -4.48 -0.19 -1.87
N TYR A 40 -5.15 -1.16 -1.26
CA TYR A 40 -4.69 -1.78 -0.02
C TYR A 40 -5.12 -3.24 0.10
N ILE A 41 -4.38 -4.00 0.89
CA ILE A 41 -4.77 -5.30 1.44
C ILE A 41 -4.50 -5.26 2.94
N LYS A 42 -5.53 -5.57 3.70
CA LYS A 42 -5.53 -5.58 5.16
C LYS A 42 -5.79 -7.00 5.64
N PHE A 43 -4.79 -7.61 6.27
CA PHE A 43 -4.85 -8.98 6.75
C PHE A 43 -5.38 -9.05 8.19
N ASN A 44 -6.12 -10.09 8.50
CA ASN A 44 -6.67 -10.30 9.84
C ASN A 44 -5.60 -10.52 10.92
N ASN A 45 -4.38 -10.89 10.54
CA ASN A 45 -3.24 -11.01 11.47
C ASN A 45 -2.60 -9.67 11.86
N GLY A 46 -3.11 -8.54 11.34
CA GLY A 46 -2.61 -7.21 11.65
C GLY A 46 -1.70 -6.58 10.59
N LEU A 47 -1.27 -7.33 9.57
CA LEU A 47 -0.48 -6.77 8.47
C LEU A 47 -1.38 -5.90 7.57
N LEU A 48 -0.86 -4.74 7.17
CA LEU A 48 -1.46 -3.83 6.20
C LEU A 48 -0.44 -3.46 5.13
N ILE A 49 -0.81 -3.66 3.89
CA ILE A 49 -0.05 -3.28 2.70
C ILE A 49 -0.87 -2.29 1.90
N GLN A 50 -0.27 -1.18 1.51
CA GLN A 50 -0.91 -0.12 0.71
C GLN A 50 0.05 0.35 -0.38
N TRP A 51 -0.49 0.72 -1.53
CA TRP A 51 0.29 1.22 -2.65
C TRP A 51 -0.54 2.09 -3.57
N GLY A 52 0.13 2.81 -4.43
CA GLY A 52 -0.54 3.64 -5.42
C GLY A 52 0.40 4.54 -6.20
N THR A 53 -0.19 5.50 -6.86
CA THR A 53 0.49 6.54 -7.62
C THR A 53 0.12 7.91 -7.09
N LYS A 54 1.03 8.87 -7.21
CA LYS A 54 0.81 10.26 -6.82
C LYS A 54 1.57 11.18 -7.77
N ALA A 55 0.94 12.26 -8.18
CA ALA A 55 1.65 13.37 -8.82
C ALA A 55 2.59 14.03 -7.82
N GLY A 56 3.76 14.41 -8.26
CA GLY A 56 4.68 15.23 -7.49
C GLY A 56 4.14 16.63 -7.21
N ALA A 57 4.88 17.39 -6.45
CA ALA A 57 4.48 18.74 -6.06
C ALA A 57 5.68 19.69 -6.11
N ILE A 58 5.42 20.95 -6.40
CA ILE A 58 6.38 22.02 -6.22
C ILE A 58 6.38 22.36 -4.72
N GLY A 59 7.41 21.92 -4.01
CA GLY A 59 7.51 22.02 -2.55
C GLY A 59 7.20 20.72 -1.83
N PHE A 60 7.13 20.79 -0.50
CA PHE A 60 6.70 19.68 0.32
C PHE A 60 5.18 19.48 0.24
N SER A 61 4.75 18.26 0.14
CA SER A 61 3.33 17.92 0.07
C SER A 61 3.04 16.67 0.89
N SER A 62 1.78 16.43 1.23
CA SER A 62 1.33 15.26 1.99
C SER A 62 0.65 14.24 1.08
N LEU A 63 0.95 12.97 1.32
CA LEU A 63 0.21 11.85 0.80
C LEU A 63 -0.62 11.24 1.95
N TYR A 64 -1.93 11.20 1.76
CA TYR A 64 -2.85 10.55 2.68
C TYR A 64 -3.04 9.09 2.29
N LEU A 65 -2.92 8.21 3.28
CA LEU A 65 -3.04 6.77 3.11
C LEU A 65 -4.51 6.36 3.07
N PRO A 66 -4.90 5.36 2.26
CA PRO A 66 -6.26 4.82 2.25
C PRO A 66 -6.75 4.32 3.61
N ILE A 67 -5.85 3.71 4.38
CA ILE A 67 -6.10 3.16 5.71
C ILE A 67 -5.01 3.64 6.67
N SER A 68 -5.38 4.03 7.88
CA SER A 68 -4.41 4.38 8.91
C SER A 68 -3.67 3.14 9.42
N PHE A 69 -2.36 3.27 9.63
CA PHE A 69 -1.59 2.30 10.39
C PHE A 69 -1.87 2.42 11.89
N LEU A 70 -1.48 1.41 12.67
CA LEU A 70 -1.59 1.43 14.13
C LEU A 70 -0.71 2.51 14.75
N ASP A 71 0.50 2.65 14.24
CA ASP A 71 1.53 3.57 14.72
C ASP A 71 2.35 4.11 13.54
N THR A 72 3.36 4.91 13.82
CA THR A 72 4.25 5.49 12.81
C THR A 72 5.41 4.57 12.41
N ASN A 73 5.47 3.32 12.87
CA ASN A 73 6.55 2.37 12.56
C ASN A 73 6.37 1.64 11.22
N TYR A 74 5.50 2.12 10.34
CA TYR A 74 5.38 1.58 8.99
C TYR A 74 6.53 2.04 8.08
N SER A 75 6.87 1.22 7.10
CA SER A 75 7.87 1.54 6.08
C SER A 75 7.22 2.09 4.82
N VAL A 76 7.90 3.02 4.15
CA VAL A 76 7.47 3.61 2.88
C VAL A 76 8.60 3.51 1.87
N GLN A 77 8.26 3.12 0.65
CA GLN A 77 9.14 3.19 -0.51
C GLN A 77 8.50 4.06 -1.58
N LEU A 78 9.31 4.90 -2.23
CA LEU A 78 8.90 5.78 -3.31
C LEU A 78 9.75 5.47 -4.54
N THR A 79 9.11 5.39 -5.70
CA THR A 79 9.80 5.16 -6.98
C THR A 79 9.34 6.22 -7.97
N GLY A 80 10.28 6.98 -8.49
CA GLY A 80 10.02 8.02 -9.48
C GLY A 80 9.60 7.46 -10.83
N VAL A 81 8.66 8.12 -11.47
CA VAL A 81 8.26 7.88 -12.87
C VAL A 81 8.54 9.15 -13.65
N SER A 82 9.62 9.13 -14.43
CA SER A 82 9.98 10.27 -15.28
C SER A 82 9.18 10.26 -16.58
N SER A 83 8.69 11.41 -16.99
CA SER A 83 8.04 11.61 -18.28
C SER A 83 9.01 12.12 -19.35
N SER A 84 10.24 12.50 -19.00
CA SER A 84 11.27 12.98 -19.91
C SER A 84 12.37 11.93 -20.10
N LYS A 85 12.84 11.78 -21.34
CA LYS A 85 13.95 10.89 -21.70
C LYS A 85 15.30 11.59 -21.76
N ASP A 86 15.30 12.90 -22.00
CA ASP A 86 16.48 13.59 -22.51
C ASP A 86 17.13 14.56 -21.52
N GLU A 87 16.44 14.92 -20.44
CA GLU A 87 16.91 15.98 -19.54
C GLU A 87 17.10 15.55 -18.08
N VAL A 88 16.74 14.32 -17.73
CA VAL A 88 16.75 13.89 -16.34
C VAL A 88 17.88 12.94 -16.07
N ILE A 89 18.87 13.42 -15.35
CA ILE A 89 19.96 12.60 -14.85
C ILE A 89 19.50 11.83 -13.61
N VAL A 90 18.75 12.48 -12.72
CA VAL A 90 18.26 11.88 -11.49
C VAL A 90 16.90 12.48 -11.12
N TYR A 91 15.89 11.64 -10.97
CA TYR A 91 14.62 12.00 -10.36
C TYR A 91 14.47 11.25 -9.03
N SER A 92 14.25 11.98 -7.96
CA SER A 92 14.16 11.40 -6.62
C SER A 92 12.90 11.89 -5.89
N PRO A 93 11.84 11.10 -5.84
CA PRO A 93 10.81 11.28 -4.84
C PRO A 93 11.39 10.85 -3.48
N THR A 94 11.28 11.70 -2.50
CA THR A 94 11.86 11.47 -1.16
C THR A 94 10.78 11.66 -0.11
N MET A 95 10.66 10.71 0.82
CA MET A 95 9.85 10.90 2.01
C MET A 95 10.54 11.88 2.95
N TYR A 96 9.79 12.85 3.44
CA TYR A 96 10.27 13.75 4.48
C TYR A 96 10.01 13.18 5.87
N ILE A 97 10.71 13.70 6.87
CA ILE A 97 10.70 13.18 8.26
C ILE A 97 9.31 13.15 8.91
N THR A 98 8.37 13.99 8.46
CA THR A 98 7.03 14.03 9.02
C THR A 98 6.17 12.89 8.52
N LYS A 99 5.87 11.97 9.44
CA LYS A 99 5.04 10.79 9.22
C LYS A 99 4.02 10.67 10.35
N THR A 100 2.76 10.50 10.00
CA THR A 100 1.66 10.22 10.93
C THR A 100 1.10 8.83 10.66
N VAL A 101 0.17 8.37 11.45
CA VAL A 101 -0.49 7.06 11.20
C VAL A 101 -1.26 7.01 9.89
N SER A 102 -1.70 8.16 9.36
CA SER A 102 -2.57 8.26 8.17
C SER A 102 -1.97 9.01 6.99
N SER A 103 -0.74 9.52 7.12
CA SER A 103 -0.10 10.30 6.05
C SER A 103 1.41 10.35 6.22
N PHE A 104 2.10 10.71 5.15
CA PHE A 104 3.50 11.11 5.19
C PHE A 104 3.74 12.29 4.26
N GLN A 105 4.73 13.10 4.56
CA GLN A 105 5.18 14.17 3.68
C GLN A 105 6.22 13.67 2.69
N PHE A 106 6.17 14.20 1.48
CA PHE A 106 7.12 13.91 0.42
C PHE A 106 7.61 15.17 -0.28
N ALA A 107 8.73 15.04 -0.96
CA ALA A 107 9.29 16.01 -1.86
C ALA A 107 9.66 15.31 -3.18
N THR A 108 9.42 15.97 -4.30
CA THR A 108 9.82 15.48 -5.62
C THR A 108 10.78 16.46 -6.27
N ARG A 109 12.01 16.01 -6.48
CA ARG A 109 13.09 16.82 -7.04
C ARG A 109 13.80 16.07 -8.15
N TYR A 110 14.40 16.80 -9.05
CA TYR A 110 15.27 16.25 -10.08
C TYR A 110 16.56 17.09 -10.20
N ILE A 111 17.57 16.47 -10.76
CA ILE A 111 18.81 17.16 -11.15
C ILE A 111 18.80 17.27 -12.67
N ALA A 112 18.78 18.49 -13.18
CA ALA A 112 18.88 18.79 -14.60
C ALA A 112 20.30 18.56 -15.12
N SER A 113 20.47 18.55 -16.44
CA SER A 113 21.77 18.37 -17.11
C SER A 113 22.82 19.41 -16.72
N GLY A 114 22.41 20.60 -16.26
CA GLY A 114 23.28 21.63 -15.71
C GLY A 114 23.69 21.47 -14.25
N GLY A 115 23.23 20.38 -13.57
CA GLY A 115 23.51 20.13 -12.16
C GLY A 115 22.60 20.86 -11.18
N GLU A 116 21.62 21.61 -11.68
CA GLU A 116 20.65 22.32 -10.84
C GLU A 116 19.61 21.35 -10.24
N ILE A 117 19.30 21.55 -8.96
CA ILE A 117 18.25 20.80 -8.25
C ILE A 117 16.97 21.63 -8.32
N ALA A 118 15.93 21.06 -8.93
CA ALA A 118 14.63 21.71 -9.07
C ALA A 118 13.49 20.84 -8.56
N TRP A 119 12.39 21.49 -8.21
CA TRP A 119 11.13 20.81 -7.88
C TRP A 119 10.43 20.33 -9.15
N THR A 120 9.72 19.22 -9.06
CA THR A 120 8.95 18.69 -10.19
C THR A 120 7.61 18.13 -9.77
N GLY A 121 6.62 18.24 -10.65
CA GLY A 121 5.32 17.61 -10.52
C GLY A 121 5.25 16.19 -11.08
N TRP A 122 6.39 15.58 -11.46
CA TRP A 122 6.39 14.25 -12.05
C TRP A 122 5.85 13.20 -11.09
N GLN A 123 5.18 12.23 -11.67
CA GLN A 123 4.53 11.17 -10.93
C GLN A 123 5.54 10.25 -10.24
N PHE A 124 5.15 9.70 -9.12
CA PHE A 124 5.85 8.59 -8.47
C PHE A 124 4.86 7.51 -8.04
N THR A 125 5.37 6.31 -7.91
CA THR A 125 4.67 5.21 -7.23
C THR A 125 5.13 5.14 -5.79
N TRP A 126 4.23 4.71 -4.92
CA TRP A 126 4.51 4.54 -3.51
C TRP A 126 4.02 3.18 -3.02
N PHE A 127 4.70 2.64 -2.03
CA PHE A 127 4.37 1.41 -1.33
C PHE A 127 4.57 1.63 0.15
N ALA A 128 3.61 1.21 0.97
CA ALA A 128 3.68 1.32 2.42
C ALA A 128 3.26 0.01 3.08
N ILE A 129 4.00 -0.41 4.09
CA ILE A 129 3.77 -1.66 4.81
C ILE A 129 3.94 -1.46 6.31
N GLY A 130 3.02 -1.98 7.10
CA GLY A 130 3.04 -1.88 8.56
C GLY A 130 1.90 -2.65 9.20
N ARG A 131 1.56 -2.28 10.43
CA ARG A 131 0.46 -2.90 11.19
C ARG A 131 -0.74 -1.97 11.26
N TRP A 132 -1.95 -2.54 11.29
CA TRP A 132 -3.18 -1.80 11.51
C TRP A 132 -3.84 -2.15 12.87
N LYS A 133 -3.37 -3.20 13.55
CA LYS A 133 -3.73 -3.61 14.91
C LYS A 133 -2.57 -4.31 15.60
#